data_ce68024dab9bbff1d2a2e8e7df654677
#
_entry.id   ce68024dab9bbff1d2a2e8e7df654677
#
_cell.length_a   1.000
_cell.length_b   1.000
_cell.length_c   1.000
_cell.angle_alpha   90.00
_cell.angle_beta   90.00
_cell.angle_gamma   90.00
#
_symmetry.space_group_name_H-M   'P 1'
#
loop_
_entity.id
_entity.type
_entity.pdbx_description
1 polymer ?
#
loop_
_entity_poly.entity_id
_entity_poly.type
_entity_poly.pdbx_seq_one_letter_code
_entity_poly.pdbx_strand_id
1 'polypeptide(L)'
;TIALAQVLPGVTAASLSDILTSPISGFLDGIEVSLFLLLLGGCLGIVNRLGALDAGIAALVRALHGRETVLIAAIMAVFAVMGSTYGFCEETIPFYALLSATLFAAGFDTMVASATVLLGAGVVCLGSLSSIGIEANQGIVIGLGLILTVVSYLIALFFILRYANRVRRDKGSTILSLQEQAAAEEAYGTGGGQTVETLEFTPKRKVALALFGLSFVVMICGFIPWEDFGVGVFTVGGVYDAASETWTTLPWSGLLTGNPIGEWYFNDASVWFFIMAIVIGVLGGLRENEIVDGFLDGAGDMIGVALMVGLSRAISILMGETG
;
A
#
# COMPACT_ATOMS: atom_id res chain seq x y z
N THR A 1 17.03 -34.80 4.33
CA THR A 1 17.07 -33.61 5.25
C THR A 1 18.06 -33.81 6.38
N ILE A 2 18.05 -34.95 7.09
CA ILE A 2 19.02 -35.25 8.19
C ILE A 2 20.47 -35.27 7.68
N ALA A 3 20.72 -35.81 6.47
CA ALA A 3 22.04 -35.82 5.87
C ALA A 3 22.57 -34.42 5.48
N LEU A 4 21.68 -33.48 5.10
CA LEU A 4 22.09 -32.11 4.82
C LEU A 4 22.45 -31.33 6.09
N ALA A 5 21.71 -31.53 7.18
CA ALA A 5 22.00 -30.90 8.47
C ALA A 5 23.36 -31.31 9.06
N GLN A 6 23.89 -32.48 8.68
CA GLN A 6 25.24 -32.93 9.08
C GLN A 6 26.36 -32.30 8.25
N VAL A 7 26.04 -31.76 7.06
CA VAL A 7 27.04 -31.19 6.12
C VAL A 7 27.15 -29.68 6.25
N LEU A 8 26.07 -29.01 6.70
CA LEU A 8 26.05 -27.54 6.86
C LEU A 8 25.93 -27.20 8.36
N PRO A 9 27.01 -26.80 9.02
CA PRO A 9 26.95 -26.39 10.42
C PRO A 9 26.03 -25.16 10.56
N GLY A 10 25.04 -25.25 11.42
CA GLY A 10 24.05 -24.19 11.65
C GLY A 10 22.67 -24.46 11.05
N VAL A 11 22.51 -25.48 10.19
CA VAL A 11 21.21 -25.89 9.67
C VAL A 11 20.61 -26.99 10.53
N THR A 12 19.44 -26.74 11.08
CA THR A 12 18.65 -27.72 11.84
C THR A 12 17.47 -28.21 11.01
N ALA A 13 17.13 -29.50 11.11
CA ALA A 13 15.95 -30.00 10.40
C ALA A 13 14.67 -29.54 11.10
N ALA A 14 13.75 -28.94 10.36
CA ALA A 14 12.43 -28.61 10.87
C ALA A 14 11.71 -29.87 11.36
N SER A 15 11.18 -29.84 12.57
CA SER A 15 10.30 -30.87 13.09
C SER A 15 8.89 -30.73 12.48
N LEU A 16 8.09 -31.81 12.58
CA LEU A 16 6.68 -31.72 12.17
C LEU A 16 5.92 -30.67 13.00
N SER A 17 6.29 -30.52 14.26
CA SER A 17 5.72 -29.49 15.15
C SER A 17 6.00 -28.09 14.62
N ASP A 18 7.24 -27.79 14.23
CA ASP A 18 7.64 -26.46 13.72
C ASP A 18 6.87 -26.12 12.45
N ILE A 19 6.69 -27.08 11.54
CA ILE A 19 5.89 -26.90 10.32
C ILE A 19 4.41 -26.62 10.63
N LEU A 20 3.83 -27.31 11.61
CA LEU A 20 2.42 -27.14 11.96
C LEU A 20 2.14 -25.87 12.79
N THR A 21 3.11 -25.41 13.57
CA THR A 21 2.97 -24.20 14.39
C THR A 21 3.39 -22.93 13.65
N SER A 22 4.25 -23.02 12.64
CA SER A 22 4.76 -21.86 11.89
C SER A 22 3.68 -20.96 11.28
N PRO A 23 2.52 -21.45 10.75
CA PRO A 23 1.46 -20.55 10.27
C PRO A 23 0.88 -19.66 11.37
N ILE A 24 0.73 -20.20 12.58
CA ILE A 24 0.19 -19.43 13.72
C ILE A 24 1.24 -18.41 14.19
N SER A 25 2.48 -18.83 14.34
CA SER A 25 3.59 -17.95 14.72
C SER A 25 3.81 -16.85 13.68
N GLY A 26 3.72 -17.17 12.38
CA GLY A 26 3.83 -16.21 11.30
C GLY A 26 2.69 -15.19 11.29
N PHE A 27 1.47 -15.63 11.60
CA PHE A 27 0.34 -14.70 11.72
C PHE A 27 0.50 -13.77 12.92
N LEU A 28 0.99 -14.27 14.05
CA LEU A 28 1.26 -13.44 15.24
C LEU A 28 2.39 -12.43 14.99
N ASP A 29 3.43 -12.83 14.27
CA ASP A 29 4.54 -11.95 13.88
C ASP A 29 4.11 -10.85 12.90
N GLY A 30 3.23 -11.19 11.94
CA GLY A 30 2.70 -10.26 10.95
C GLY A 30 1.38 -9.57 11.33
N ILE A 31 0.93 -9.66 12.59
CA ILE A 31 -0.40 -9.21 12.98
C ILE A 31 -0.59 -7.70 12.84
N GLU A 32 0.46 -6.91 13.08
CA GLU A 32 0.40 -5.46 12.94
C GLU A 32 0.11 -5.04 11.50
N VAL A 33 0.79 -5.65 10.53
CA VAL A 33 0.55 -5.42 9.09
C VAL A 33 -0.83 -5.90 8.68
N SER A 34 -1.23 -7.08 9.15
CA SER A 34 -2.56 -7.64 8.87
C SER A 34 -3.68 -6.75 9.42
N LEU A 35 -3.53 -6.24 10.64
CA LEU A 35 -4.48 -5.31 11.24
C LEU A 35 -4.54 -3.99 10.48
N PHE A 36 -3.39 -3.44 10.11
CA PHE A 36 -3.30 -2.24 9.29
C PHE A 36 -4.09 -2.38 7.98
N LEU A 37 -3.91 -3.49 7.27
CA LEU A 37 -4.63 -3.77 6.01
C LEU A 37 -6.15 -3.84 6.22
N LEU A 38 -6.61 -4.47 7.31
CA LEU A 38 -8.04 -4.53 7.63
C LEU A 38 -8.63 -3.14 7.93
N LEU A 39 -7.91 -2.31 8.69
CA LEU A 39 -8.37 -0.96 9.03
C LEU A 39 -8.33 -0.02 7.83
N LEU A 40 -7.30 -0.13 7.00
CA LEU A 40 -7.19 0.60 5.73
C LEU A 40 -8.32 0.19 4.77
N GLY A 41 -8.58 -1.13 4.63
CA GLY A 41 -9.69 -1.65 3.86
C GLY A 41 -11.04 -1.14 4.37
N GLY A 42 -11.23 -1.12 5.68
CA GLY A 42 -12.43 -0.56 6.31
C GLY A 42 -12.61 0.94 5.99
N CYS A 43 -11.55 1.73 6.05
CA CYS A 43 -11.58 3.13 5.64
C CYS A 43 -11.96 3.27 4.15
N LEU A 44 -11.37 2.45 3.29
CA LEU A 44 -11.68 2.40 1.86
C LEU A 44 -13.16 2.02 1.61
N GLY A 45 -13.70 1.06 2.37
CA GLY A 45 -15.10 0.64 2.30
C GLY A 45 -16.08 1.78 2.60
N ILE A 46 -15.76 2.64 3.58
CA ILE A 46 -16.57 3.84 3.87
C ILE A 46 -16.51 4.83 2.70
N VAL A 47 -15.35 5.06 2.11
CA VAL A 47 -15.17 5.96 0.95
C VAL A 47 -15.92 5.43 -0.27
N ASN A 48 -15.91 4.11 -0.48
CA ASN A 48 -16.68 3.42 -1.51
C ASN A 48 -18.19 3.56 -1.28
N ARG A 49 -18.67 3.39 -0.05
CA ARG A 49 -20.09 3.53 0.29
C ARG A 49 -20.62 4.93 0.03
N LEU A 50 -19.77 5.94 0.16
CA LEU A 50 -20.09 7.33 -0.25
C LEU A 50 -20.14 7.51 -1.78
N GLY A 51 -19.66 6.53 -2.56
CA GLY A 51 -19.45 6.67 -4.00
C GLY A 51 -18.42 7.75 -4.34
N ALA A 52 -17.52 8.05 -3.40
CA ALA A 52 -16.53 9.12 -3.57
C ALA A 52 -15.39 8.68 -4.50
N LEU A 53 -15.01 7.40 -4.47
CA LEU A 53 -14.01 6.83 -5.37
C LEU A 53 -14.49 6.84 -6.82
N ASP A 54 -15.69 6.30 -7.09
CA ASP A 54 -16.23 6.25 -8.45
C ASP A 54 -16.39 7.64 -9.05
N ALA A 55 -16.91 8.59 -8.25
CA ALA A 55 -17.05 9.99 -8.69
C ALA A 55 -15.68 10.65 -8.90
N GLY A 56 -14.68 10.32 -8.07
CA GLY A 56 -13.31 10.80 -8.20
C GLY A 56 -12.63 10.24 -9.45
N ILE A 57 -12.77 8.94 -9.71
CA ILE A 57 -12.26 8.26 -10.92
C ILE A 57 -12.87 8.91 -12.15
N ALA A 58 -14.19 9.08 -12.19
CA ALA A 58 -14.87 9.73 -13.31
C ALA A 58 -14.38 11.17 -13.54
N ALA A 59 -14.16 11.93 -12.46
CA ALA A 59 -13.62 13.29 -12.56
C ALA A 59 -12.17 13.31 -13.06
N LEU A 60 -11.34 12.36 -12.60
CA LEU A 60 -9.94 12.22 -12.99
C LEU A 60 -9.81 11.85 -14.46
N VAL A 61 -10.57 10.86 -14.93
CA VAL A 61 -10.60 10.44 -16.34
C VAL A 61 -11.03 11.60 -17.25
N ARG A 62 -12.07 12.37 -16.84
CA ARG A 62 -12.48 13.56 -17.58
C ARG A 62 -11.41 14.66 -17.61
N ALA A 63 -10.70 14.87 -16.50
CA ALA A 63 -9.66 15.89 -16.42
C ALA A 63 -8.40 15.56 -17.23
N LEU A 64 -8.09 14.27 -17.36
CA LEU A 64 -6.87 13.80 -18.03
C LEU A 64 -6.97 13.74 -19.56
N HIS A 65 -8.13 13.80 -20.13
CA HIS A 65 -8.46 13.76 -21.57
C HIS A 65 -7.24 13.71 -22.53
N GLY A 66 -6.80 12.50 -22.88
CA GLY A 66 -5.66 12.27 -23.78
C GLY A 66 -4.26 12.26 -23.12
N ARG A 67 -4.17 12.47 -21.80
CA ARG A 67 -2.91 12.44 -21.02
C ARG A 67 -2.83 11.29 -20.01
N GLU A 68 -3.60 10.23 -20.19
CA GLU A 68 -3.69 9.12 -19.26
C GLU A 68 -2.34 8.39 -19.10
N THR A 69 -1.49 8.43 -20.12
CA THR A 69 -0.12 7.91 -20.07
C THR A 69 0.75 8.65 -19.03
N VAL A 70 0.49 9.95 -18.84
CA VAL A 70 1.18 10.76 -17.81
C VAL A 70 0.72 10.32 -16.41
N LEU A 71 -0.55 9.92 -16.27
CA LEU A 71 -1.06 9.39 -15.01
C LEU A 71 -0.31 8.12 -14.60
N ILE A 72 -0.12 7.17 -15.52
CA ILE A 72 0.65 5.94 -15.26
C ILE A 72 2.05 6.29 -14.74
N ALA A 73 2.75 7.19 -15.44
CA ALA A 73 4.08 7.61 -15.05
C ALA A 73 4.12 8.29 -13.67
N ALA A 74 3.15 9.18 -13.40
CA ALA A 74 3.07 9.90 -12.13
C ALA A 74 2.77 8.97 -10.95
N ILE A 75 1.80 8.08 -11.10
CA ILE A 75 1.44 7.09 -10.06
C ILE A 75 2.62 6.16 -9.81
N MET A 76 3.24 5.63 -10.85
CA MET A 76 4.41 4.78 -10.74
C MET A 76 5.57 5.49 -10.05
N ALA A 77 5.78 6.81 -10.30
CA ALA A 77 6.80 7.60 -9.61
C ALA A 77 6.50 7.75 -8.12
N VAL A 78 5.23 7.98 -7.75
CA VAL A 78 4.82 8.05 -6.34
C VAL A 78 5.12 6.73 -5.63
N PHE A 79 4.71 5.59 -6.20
CA PHE A 79 5.01 4.27 -5.62
C PHE A 79 6.52 3.99 -5.58
N ALA A 80 7.26 4.43 -6.59
CA ALA A 80 8.71 4.29 -6.62
C ALA A 80 9.39 5.05 -5.48
N VAL A 81 8.98 6.28 -5.21
CA VAL A 81 9.51 7.06 -4.08
C VAL A 81 9.13 6.40 -2.76
N MET A 82 7.88 5.98 -2.59
CA MET A 82 7.41 5.32 -1.37
C MET A 82 8.12 3.98 -1.13
N GLY A 83 8.28 3.16 -2.18
CA GLY A 83 8.98 1.88 -2.12
C GLY A 83 10.46 2.03 -1.79
N SER A 84 11.15 3.09 -2.29
CA SER A 84 12.58 3.30 -2.04
C SER A 84 12.89 3.81 -0.64
N THR A 85 11.98 4.59 -0.06
CA THR A 85 12.20 5.18 1.26
C THR A 85 11.93 4.20 2.38
N TYR A 86 10.91 3.38 2.28
CA TYR A 86 10.41 2.54 3.38
C TYR A 86 10.18 1.06 3.04
N GLY A 87 10.41 0.65 1.80
CA GLY A 87 10.06 -0.72 1.39
C GLY A 87 8.56 -0.97 1.26
N PHE A 88 7.79 0.08 0.92
CA PHE A 88 6.34 0.11 0.82
C PHE A 88 5.83 -0.89 -0.23
N CYS A 89 5.53 -2.12 0.18
CA CYS A 89 5.06 -3.19 -0.70
C CYS A 89 3.64 -3.63 -0.36
N GLU A 90 3.39 -4.04 0.89
CA GLU A 90 2.11 -4.58 1.34
C GLU A 90 1.01 -3.52 1.33
N GLU A 91 1.33 -2.29 1.65
CA GLU A 91 0.40 -1.16 1.69
C GLU A 91 -0.10 -0.74 0.29
N THR A 92 0.55 -1.22 -0.77
CA THR A 92 0.11 -0.96 -2.15
C THR A 92 -1.10 -1.80 -2.55
N ILE A 93 -1.43 -2.85 -1.80
CA ILE A 93 -2.46 -3.83 -2.17
C ILE A 93 -3.84 -3.20 -2.42
N PRO A 94 -4.36 -2.30 -1.57
CA PRO A 94 -5.65 -1.65 -1.85
C PRO A 94 -5.68 -0.82 -3.13
N PHE A 95 -4.51 -0.34 -3.57
CA PHE A 95 -4.41 0.46 -4.79
C PHE A 95 -4.57 -0.34 -6.08
N TYR A 96 -4.40 -1.68 -6.03
CA TYR A 96 -4.63 -2.51 -7.22
C TYR A 96 -6.07 -2.40 -7.71
N ALA A 97 -7.06 -2.52 -6.83
CA ALA A 97 -8.47 -2.38 -7.18
C ALA A 97 -8.80 -0.97 -7.67
N LEU A 98 -8.33 0.06 -6.94
CA LEU A 98 -8.55 1.46 -7.28
C LEU A 98 -7.96 1.84 -8.64
N LEU A 99 -6.72 1.44 -8.91
CA LEU A 99 -6.06 1.76 -10.17
C LEU A 99 -6.57 0.90 -11.32
N SER A 100 -6.97 -0.36 -11.06
CA SER A 100 -7.62 -1.18 -12.08
C SER A 100 -8.91 -0.53 -12.55
N ALA A 101 -9.77 -0.07 -11.65
CA ALA A 101 -10.99 0.66 -12.01
C ALA A 101 -10.67 1.96 -12.80
N THR A 102 -9.69 2.73 -12.32
CA THR A 102 -9.31 4.01 -12.94
C THR A 102 -8.74 3.83 -14.35
N LEU A 103 -7.79 2.92 -14.52
CA LEU A 103 -7.11 2.72 -15.80
C LEU A 103 -7.99 1.95 -16.79
N PHE A 104 -8.86 1.05 -16.30
CA PHE A 104 -9.86 0.38 -17.12
C PHE A 104 -10.85 1.40 -17.70
N ALA A 105 -11.37 2.32 -16.89
CA ALA A 105 -12.22 3.42 -17.33
C ALA A 105 -11.51 4.37 -18.32
N ALA A 106 -10.18 4.50 -18.23
CA ALA A 106 -9.34 5.24 -19.17
C ALA A 106 -9.00 4.46 -20.47
N GLY A 107 -9.51 3.23 -20.62
CA GLY A 107 -9.37 2.40 -21.82
C GLY A 107 -8.11 1.52 -21.86
N PHE A 108 -7.43 1.34 -20.72
CA PHE A 108 -6.36 0.35 -20.55
C PHE A 108 -6.93 -0.97 -20.00
N ASP A 109 -6.10 -1.99 -19.92
CA ASP A 109 -6.44 -3.24 -19.24
C ASP A 109 -5.99 -3.26 -17.78
N THR A 110 -6.47 -4.21 -17.00
CA THR A 110 -6.12 -4.38 -15.59
C THR A 110 -4.66 -4.80 -15.40
N MET A 111 -4.01 -5.35 -16.43
CA MET A 111 -2.59 -5.67 -16.41
C MET A 111 -1.73 -4.39 -16.33
N VAL A 112 -2.11 -3.31 -17.05
CA VAL A 112 -1.42 -2.02 -16.97
C VAL A 112 -1.51 -1.48 -15.52
N ALA A 113 -2.67 -1.58 -14.89
CA ALA A 113 -2.86 -1.12 -13.50
C ALA A 113 -1.98 -1.92 -12.55
N SER A 114 -2.06 -3.25 -12.60
CA SER A 114 -1.28 -4.14 -11.76
C SER A 114 0.22 -3.97 -11.95
N ALA A 115 0.68 -3.85 -13.20
CA ALA A 115 2.08 -3.60 -13.49
C ALA A 115 2.56 -2.22 -12.96
N THR A 116 1.70 -1.19 -13.03
CA THR A 116 2.03 0.16 -12.52
C THR A 116 2.28 0.13 -11.01
N VAL A 117 1.44 -0.57 -10.25
CA VAL A 117 1.60 -0.71 -8.79
C VAL A 117 2.79 -1.61 -8.47
N LEU A 118 2.81 -2.83 -9.02
CA LEU A 118 3.81 -3.85 -8.69
C LEU A 118 5.23 -3.39 -9.05
N LEU A 119 5.42 -2.87 -10.26
CA LEU A 119 6.74 -2.41 -10.71
C LEU A 119 7.08 -1.03 -10.14
N GLY A 120 6.10 -0.18 -9.85
CA GLY A 120 6.32 1.06 -9.14
C GLY A 120 6.93 0.81 -7.76
N ALA A 121 6.29 0.03 -6.92
CA ALA A 121 6.75 -0.28 -5.58
C ALA A 121 7.88 -1.32 -5.55
N GLY A 122 7.72 -2.45 -6.27
CA GLY A 122 8.59 -3.62 -6.15
C GLY A 122 9.97 -3.45 -6.77
N VAL A 123 10.09 -2.79 -7.93
CA VAL A 123 11.39 -2.58 -8.58
C VAL A 123 12.29 -1.68 -7.73
N VAL A 124 11.70 -0.82 -6.96
CA VAL A 124 12.41 0.14 -6.13
C VAL A 124 12.77 -0.43 -4.76
N CYS A 125 12.04 -1.44 -4.26
CA CYS A 125 12.46 -2.21 -3.09
C CYS A 125 13.85 -2.86 -3.27
N LEU A 126 14.26 -3.15 -4.52
CA LEU A 126 15.61 -3.63 -4.81
C LEU A 126 16.70 -2.58 -4.55
N GLY A 127 16.37 -1.30 -4.57
CA GLY A 127 17.27 -0.18 -4.25
C GLY A 127 17.01 0.44 -2.89
N SER A 128 16.14 -0.15 -2.07
CA SER A 128 15.76 0.37 -0.77
C SER A 128 16.99 0.50 0.13
N LEU A 129 17.17 1.71 0.64
CA LEU A 129 18.26 2.09 1.54
C LEU A 129 18.20 1.36 2.88
N SER A 130 17.01 0.90 3.28
CA SER A 130 16.78 0.19 4.54
C SER A 130 17.19 -1.29 4.50
N SER A 131 17.26 -1.90 3.30
CA SER A 131 17.55 -3.34 3.14
C SER A 131 19.05 -3.66 3.12
N ILE A 132 19.92 -2.65 2.97
CA ILE A 132 21.35 -2.86 2.83
C ILE A 132 22.00 -2.61 4.19
N GLY A 133 21.89 -3.56 5.09
CA GLY A 133 22.67 -3.64 6.34
C GLY A 133 24.15 -3.90 6.08
N ILE A 134 24.75 -3.18 5.12
CA ILE A 134 26.18 -3.28 4.83
C ILE A 134 26.88 -2.20 5.64
N GLU A 135 27.83 -2.60 6.48
CA GLU A 135 28.77 -1.72 7.21
C GLU A 135 29.70 -0.92 6.26
N ALA A 136 29.32 -0.77 5.00
CA ALA A 136 30.04 -0.03 3.98
C ALA A 136 29.73 1.47 4.08
N ASN A 137 30.58 2.29 3.48
CA ASN A 137 30.46 3.75 3.43
C ASN A 137 29.03 4.18 2.99
N GLN A 138 28.24 4.66 3.94
CA GLN A 138 26.81 5.00 3.77
C GLN A 138 26.53 5.86 2.51
N GLY A 139 27.41 6.81 2.20
CA GLY A 139 27.25 7.70 1.04
C GLY A 139 27.33 6.96 -0.31
N ILE A 140 28.18 5.95 -0.43
CA ILE A 140 28.30 5.14 -1.66
C ILE A 140 27.06 4.25 -1.82
N VAL A 141 26.59 3.65 -0.74
CA VAL A 141 25.42 2.77 -0.74
C VAL A 141 24.16 3.55 -1.14
N ILE A 142 23.96 4.73 -0.55
CA ILE A 142 22.85 5.64 -0.89
C ILE A 142 22.91 6.05 -2.35
N GLY A 143 24.10 6.45 -2.84
CA GLY A 143 24.28 6.86 -4.24
C GLY A 143 23.99 5.72 -5.22
N LEU A 144 24.48 4.51 -4.93
CA LEU A 144 24.23 3.33 -5.78
C LEU A 144 22.75 2.91 -5.75
N GLY A 145 22.11 2.92 -4.58
CA GLY A 145 20.68 2.64 -4.42
C GLY A 145 19.83 3.62 -5.23
N LEU A 146 20.12 4.91 -5.18
CA LEU A 146 19.43 5.93 -5.96
C LEU A 146 19.58 5.71 -7.47
N ILE A 147 20.80 5.40 -7.94
CA ILE A 147 21.05 5.11 -9.36
C ILE A 147 20.27 3.88 -9.81
N LEU A 148 20.32 2.80 -9.03
CA LEU A 148 19.58 1.57 -9.32
C LEU A 148 18.07 1.82 -9.36
N THR A 149 17.53 2.58 -8.41
CA THR A 149 16.13 2.99 -8.37
C THR A 149 15.73 3.74 -9.64
N VAL A 150 16.47 4.77 -10.01
CA VAL A 150 16.16 5.59 -11.21
C VAL A 150 16.25 4.76 -12.48
N VAL A 151 17.29 3.95 -12.63
CA VAL A 151 17.47 3.12 -13.84
C VAL A 151 16.37 2.06 -13.93
N SER A 152 16.07 1.38 -12.84
CA SER A 152 15.02 0.35 -12.80
C SER A 152 13.63 0.95 -13.06
N TYR A 153 13.36 2.12 -12.46
CA TYR A 153 12.13 2.89 -12.72
C TYR A 153 11.97 3.24 -14.20
N LEU A 154 13.00 3.78 -14.83
CA LEU A 154 12.96 4.17 -16.25
C LEU A 154 12.76 2.96 -17.16
N ILE A 155 13.41 1.84 -16.87
CA ILE A 155 13.23 0.60 -17.62
C ILE A 155 11.78 0.09 -17.49
N ALA A 156 11.29 -0.03 -16.26
CA ALA A 156 9.93 -0.50 -16.00
C ALA A 156 8.89 0.43 -16.64
N LEU A 157 9.05 1.73 -16.47
CA LEU A 157 8.17 2.75 -17.08
C LEU A 157 8.15 2.63 -18.61
N PHE A 158 9.30 2.45 -19.25
CA PHE A 158 9.37 2.27 -20.70
C PHE A 158 8.55 1.07 -21.17
N PHE A 159 8.68 -0.08 -20.50
CA PHE A 159 7.94 -1.29 -20.88
C PHE A 159 6.44 -1.14 -20.60
N ILE A 160 6.05 -0.59 -19.45
CA ILE A 160 4.64 -0.35 -19.11
C ILE A 160 4.00 0.60 -20.10
N LEU A 161 4.62 1.73 -20.41
CA LEU A 161 4.07 2.71 -21.35
C LEU A 161 3.99 2.16 -22.77
N ARG A 162 4.99 1.37 -23.18
CA ARG A 162 4.95 0.68 -24.49
C ARG A 162 3.78 -0.30 -24.56
N TYR A 163 3.57 -1.10 -23.52
CA TYR A 163 2.46 -2.04 -23.43
C TYR A 163 1.11 -1.31 -23.36
N ALA A 164 0.97 -0.34 -22.49
CA ALA A 164 -0.24 0.47 -22.33
C ALA A 164 -0.66 1.16 -23.64
N ASN A 165 0.28 1.77 -24.36
CA ASN A 165 0.00 2.37 -25.66
C ASN A 165 -0.39 1.34 -26.74
N ARG A 166 0.14 0.12 -26.66
CA ARG A 166 -0.22 -0.98 -27.56
C ARG A 166 -1.66 -1.44 -27.32
N VAL A 167 -2.01 -1.74 -26.07
CA VAL A 167 -3.36 -2.20 -25.68
C VAL A 167 -4.40 -1.11 -25.95
N ARG A 168 -4.07 0.15 -25.73
CA ARG A 168 -4.97 1.26 -26.02
C ARG A 168 -5.29 1.40 -27.51
N ARG A 169 -4.32 1.14 -28.39
CA ARG A 169 -4.51 1.19 -29.85
C ARG A 169 -5.27 -0.03 -30.39
N ASP A 170 -4.99 -1.17 -29.81
CA ASP A 170 -5.59 -2.46 -30.19
C ASP A 170 -5.86 -3.29 -28.93
N LYS A 171 -7.13 -3.30 -28.51
CA LYS A 171 -7.60 -4.05 -27.34
C LYS A 171 -7.35 -5.56 -27.47
N GLY A 172 -7.27 -6.10 -28.70
CA GLY A 172 -6.94 -7.50 -28.93
C GLY A 172 -5.47 -7.86 -28.68
N SER A 173 -4.60 -6.87 -28.47
CA SER A 173 -3.18 -7.06 -28.17
C SER A 173 -2.87 -7.26 -26.68
N THR A 174 -3.90 -7.31 -25.82
CA THR A 174 -3.74 -7.60 -24.37
C THR A 174 -3.17 -9.01 -24.17
N ILE A 175 -2.38 -9.18 -23.11
CA ILE A 175 -1.86 -10.49 -22.68
C ILE A 175 -2.84 -11.24 -21.77
N LEU A 176 -3.94 -10.60 -21.37
CA LEU A 176 -4.98 -11.23 -20.56
C LEU A 176 -5.72 -12.31 -21.36
N SER A 177 -5.98 -13.44 -20.74
CA SER A 177 -6.85 -14.47 -21.29
C SER A 177 -8.29 -13.96 -21.46
N LEU A 178 -9.08 -14.62 -22.29
CA LEU A 178 -10.49 -14.25 -22.49
C LEU A 178 -11.30 -14.31 -21.19
N GLN A 179 -10.95 -15.21 -20.27
CA GLN A 179 -11.61 -15.31 -18.96
C GLN A 179 -11.26 -14.13 -18.07
N GLU A 180 -10.00 -13.72 -18.04
CA GLU A 180 -9.54 -12.54 -17.27
C GLU A 180 -10.11 -11.24 -17.83
N GLN A 181 -10.23 -11.13 -19.17
CA GLN A 181 -10.88 -10.00 -19.81
C GLN A 181 -12.37 -9.92 -19.43
N ALA A 182 -13.08 -11.07 -19.44
CA ALA A 182 -14.47 -11.13 -19.03
C ALA A 182 -14.65 -10.78 -17.55
N ALA A 183 -13.78 -11.29 -16.66
CA ALA A 183 -13.79 -10.95 -15.24
C ALA A 183 -13.49 -9.47 -15.00
N ALA A 184 -12.55 -8.89 -15.75
CA ALA A 184 -12.26 -7.46 -15.68
C ALA A 184 -13.42 -6.59 -16.15
N GLU A 185 -14.12 -7.01 -17.23
CA GLU A 185 -15.31 -6.34 -17.74
C GLU A 185 -16.47 -6.44 -16.74
N GLU A 186 -16.64 -7.59 -16.07
CA GLU A 186 -17.64 -7.78 -15.02
C GLU A 186 -17.34 -6.92 -13.78
N ALA A 187 -16.08 -6.85 -13.36
CA ALA A 187 -15.66 -6.12 -12.17
C ALA A 187 -15.61 -4.60 -12.38
N TYR A 188 -15.17 -4.14 -13.54
CA TYR A 188 -14.84 -2.73 -13.79
C TYR A 188 -15.55 -2.14 -15.02
N GLY A 189 -16.23 -2.96 -15.83
CA GLY A 189 -16.97 -2.53 -17.02
C GLY A 189 -18.28 -1.84 -16.66
N THR A 190 -18.86 -1.20 -17.65
CA THR A 190 -20.14 -0.43 -17.52
C THR A 190 -21.36 -1.29 -17.23
N GLY A 191 -21.22 -2.62 -17.16
CA GLY A 191 -22.34 -3.57 -16.95
C GLY A 191 -22.61 -3.99 -15.51
N GLY A 192 -21.68 -3.80 -14.58
CA GLY A 192 -21.75 -4.28 -13.20
C GLY A 192 -21.99 -3.24 -12.11
N GLY A 193 -21.96 -1.98 -12.42
CA GLY A 193 -22.19 -0.88 -11.47
C GLY A 193 -22.58 0.39 -12.21
N GLN A 194 -23.35 1.22 -11.56
CA GLN A 194 -23.87 2.49 -12.06
C GLN A 194 -22.88 3.18 -12.99
N THR A 195 -23.31 3.54 -14.18
CA THR A 195 -22.52 4.23 -15.20
C THR A 195 -21.65 5.33 -14.57
N VAL A 196 -20.33 5.12 -14.59
CA VAL A 196 -19.31 6.02 -14.02
C VAL A 196 -19.46 7.47 -14.54
N GLU A 197 -20.11 7.63 -15.71
CA GLU A 197 -20.38 8.94 -16.32
C GLU A 197 -21.45 9.78 -15.60
N THR A 198 -22.32 9.18 -14.78
CA THR A 198 -23.48 9.88 -14.18
C THR A 198 -23.30 10.30 -12.73
N LEU A 199 -22.25 9.85 -12.06
CA LEU A 199 -22.01 10.20 -10.67
C LEU A 199 -21.51 11.66 -10.55
N GLU A 200 -22.40 12.53 -10.04
CA GLU A 200 -22.02 13.89 -9.71
C GLU A 200 -20.95 13.91 -8.61
N PHE A 201 -19.85 14.63 -8.85
CA PHE A 201 -18.80 14.83 -7.87
C PHE A 201 -19.20 15.91 -6.87
N THR A 202 -20.12 15.55 -5.98
CA THR A 202 -20.70 16.46 -4.97
C THR A 202 -19.61 16.98 -4.00
N PRO A 203 -19.83 18.12 -3.33
CA PRO A 203 -18.90 18.63 -2.34
C PRO A 203 -18.53 17.65 -1.24
N LYS A 204 -19.49 16.85 -0.76
CA LYS A 204 -19.29 15.82 0.26
C LYS A 204 -18.33 14.72 -0.24
N ARG A 205 -18.50 14.23 -1.47
CA ARG A 205 -17.62 13.24 -2.10
C ARG A 205 -16.22 13.79 -2.33
N LYS A 206 -16.10 15.07 -2.70
CA LYS A 206 -14.80 15.75 -2.83
C LYS A 206 -14.06 15.80 -1.50
N VAL A 207 -14.75 16.17 -0.43
CA VAL A 207 -14.17 16.24 0.92
C VAL A 207 -13.76 14.84 1.39
N ALA A 208 -14.62 13.83 1.22
CA ALA A 208 -14.31 12.45 1.58
C ALA A 208 -13.05 11.93 0.86
N LEU A 209 -12.97 12.13 -0.46
CA LEU A 209 -11.83 11.71 -1.25
C LEU A 209 -10.55 12.51 -0.92
N ALA A 210 -10.68 13.81 -0.68
CA ALA A 210 -9.55 14.65 -0.28
C ALA A 210 -9.02 14.25 1.11
N LEU A 211 -9.89 13.96 2.07
CA LEU A 211 -9.50 13.46 3.39
C LEU A 211 -8.85 12.08 3.30
N PHE A 212 -9.38 11.20 2.47
CA PHE A 212 -8.78 9.90 2.23
C PHE A 212 -7.38 10.03 1.61
N GLY A 213 -7.21 10.85 0.58
CA GLY A 213 -5.89 11.14 0.02
C GLY A 213 -4.94 11.81 1.03
N LEU A 214 -5.44 12.75 1.84
CA LEU A 214 -4.67 13.40 2.90
C LEU A 214 -4.23 12.38 3.96
N SER A 215 -5.04 11.35 4.25
CA SER A 215 -4.67 10.31 5.21
C SER A 215 -3.40 9.58 4.80
N PHE A 216 -3.23 9.29 3.51
CA PHE A 216 -1.98 8.70 2.99
C PHE A 216 -0.81 9.68 3.07
N VAL A 217 -1.01 10.95 2.77
CA VAL A 217 0.06 11.95 2.88
C VAL A 217 0.55 12.03 4.33
N VAL A 218 -0.37 12.07 5.29
CA VAL A 218 -0.01 12.10 6.72
C VAL A 218 0.68 10.80 7.14
N MET A 219 0.20 9.64 6.67
CA MET A 219 0.86 8.35 6.93
C MET A 219 2.30 8.35 6.40
N ILE A 220 2.53 8.77 5.16
CA ILE A 220 3.87 8.87 4.59
C ILE A 220 4.75 9.80 5.42
N CYS A 221 4.22 10.97 5.82
CA CYS A 221 4.94 11.87 6.73
C CYS A 221 5.22 11.22 8.08
N GLY A 222 4.33 10.36 8.59
CA GLY A 222 4.50 9.63 9.83
C GLY A 222 5.68 8.65 9.80
N PHE A 223 5.90 8.01 8.67
CA PHE A 223 6.96 7.02 8.49
C PHE A 223 8.34 7.60 8.15
N ILE A 224 8.43 8.86 7.71
CA ILE A 224 9.73 9.49 7.40
C ILE A 224 10.41 9.93 8.71
N PRO A 225 11.61 9.44 9.03
CA PRO A 225 12.32 9.80 10.27
C PRO A 225 12.87 11.24 10.17
N TRP A 226 12.03 12.22 10.44
CA TRP A 226 12.35 13.64 10.27
C TRP A 226 13.50 14.13 11.15
N GLU A 227 13.70 13.52 12.31
CA GLU A 227 14.80 13.88 13.21
C GLU A 227 16.16 13.57 12.60
N ASP A 228 16.29 12.48 11.84
CA ASP A 228 17.51 12.13 11.12
C ASP A 228 17.89 13.18 10.05
N PHE A 229 16.89 13.89 9.55
CA PHE A 229 17.07 15.03 8.63
C PHE A 229 17.20 16.37 9.34
N GLY A 230 17.25 16.40 10.68
CA GLY A 230 17.39 17.62 11.47
C GLY A 230 16.09 18.43 11.62
N VAL A 231 14.94 17.83 11.32
CA VAL A 231 13.61 18.47 11.41
C VAL A 231 12.92 18.01 12.70
N GLY A 232 13.12 18.73 13.80
CA GLY A 232 12.53 18.42 15.11
C GLY A 232 11.16 19.09 15.38
N VAL A 233 10.45 19.57 14.36
CA VAL A 233 9.16 20.27 14.51
C VAL A 233 8.08 19.37 15.08
N PHE A 234 8.10 18.08 14.74
CA PHE A 234 7.08 17.12 15.13
C PHE A 234 7.24 16.60 16.57
N THR A 235 8.43 16.70 17.15
CA THR A 235 8.77 16.26 18.51
C THR A 235 8.75 17.39 19.55
N VAL A 236 8.40 18.62 19.11
CA VAL A 236 8.30 19.79 19.98
C VAL A 236 7.29 19.56 21.10
N GLY A 237 7.73 19.83 22.33
CA GLY A 237 6.91 19.68 23.54
C GLY A 237 6.88 18.25 24.09
N GLY A 238 7.52 17.29 23.46
CA GLY A 238 7.70 15.93 23.95
C GLY A 238 8.93 15.81 24.87
N VAL A 239 8.90 14.81 25.75
CA VAL A 239 10.03 14.39 26.58
C VAL A 239 10.20 12.89 26.37
N TYR A 240 11.28 12.51 25.69
CA TYR A 240 11.63 11.12 25.46
C TYR A 240 12.54 10.61 26.58
N ASP A 241 12.21 9.48 27.17
CA ASP A 241 13.04 8.78 28.14
C ASP A 241 13.81 7.65 27.47
N ALA A 242 15.10 7.85 27.24
CA ALA A 242 15.96 6.88 26.60
C ALA A 242 16.19 5.59 27.42
N ALA A 243 15.88 5.61 28.73
CA ALA A 243 16.06 4.43 29.58
C ALA A 243 14.88 3.46 29.47
N SER A 244 13.68 3.96 29.28
CA SER A 244 12.46 3.18 29.06
C SER A 244 12.06 3.08 27.58
N GLU A 245 12.80 3.74 26.67
CA GLU A 245 12.50 3.85 25.25
C GLU A 245 11.06 4.32 24.95
N THR A 246 10.55 5.23 25.78
CA THR A 246 9.17 5.72 25.69
C THR A 246 9.07 7.24 25.85
N TRP A 247 8.02 7.82 25.30
CA TRP A 247 7.67 9.21 25.51
C TRP A 247 6.99 9.40 26.87
N THR A 248 7.66 10.04 27.83
CA THR A 248 7.06 10.41 29.13
C THR A 248 6.07 11.57 29.01
N THR A 249 6.29 12.46 28.04
CA THR A 249 5.34 13.47 27.62
C THR A 249 5.23 13.42 26.11
N LEU A 250 4.01 13.17 25.60
CA LEU A 250 3.77 13.08 24.16
C LEU A 250 3.92 14.46 23.52
N PRO A 251 4.65 14.58 22.41
CA PRO A 251 4.65 15.79 21.59
C PRO A 251 3.29 16.02 20.95
N TRP A 252 3.05 17.23 20.45
CA TRP A 252 1.77 17.61 19.85
C TRP A 252 1.31 16.69 18.72
N SER A 253 2.25 16.14 17.94
CA SER A 253 1.96 15.27 16.79
C SER A 253 1.64 13.83 17.19
N GLY A 254 2.00 13.41 18.42
CA GLY A 254 1.75 12.07 18.95
C GLY A 254 0.45 11.93 19.73
N LEU A 255 -0.33 13.00 19.90
CA LEU A 255 -1.54 12.97 20.71
C LEU A 255 -2.62 12.00 20.24
N LEU A 256 -2.69 11.69 18.97
CA LEU A 256 -3.71 10.81 18.40
C LEU A 256 -3.25 9.37 18.28
N THR A 257 -1.98 9.14 17.97
CA THR A 257 -1.45 7.83 17.63
C THR A 257 -0.58 7.22 18.72
N GLY A 258 -0.06 8.03 19.64
CA GLY A 258 0.84 7.59 20.71
C GLY A 258 2.30 7.89 20.40
N ASN A 259 2.69 7.89 19.11
CA ASN A 259 4.03 8.26 18.67
C ASN A 259 3.99 9.53 17.80
N PRO A 260 5.03 10.37 17.83
CA PRO A 260 5.09 11.57 16.98
C PRO A 260 5.22 11.23 15.51
N ILE A 261 4.82 12.16 14.65
CA ILE A 261 5.05 12.09 13.21
C ILE A 261 6.57 11.99 12.97
N GLY A 262 7.00 10.94 12.31
CA GLY A 262 8.41 10.62 12.05
C GLY A 262 8.90 9.37 12.80
N GLU A 263 8.11 8.85 13.74
CA GLU A 263 8.39 7.62 14.49
C GLU A 263 7.24 6.60 14.37
N TRP A 264 6.38 6.76 13.36
CA TRP A 264 5.23 5.87 13.18
C TRP A 264 5.63 4.50 12.68
N TYR A 265 4.92 3.49 13.19
CA TYR A 265 4.88 2.13 12.69
C TYR A 265 3.44 1.75 12.27
N PHE A 266 3.21 0.50 11.92
CA PHE A 266 1.90 0.02 11.46
C PHE A 266 0.77 0.25 12.48
N ASN A 267 1.08 0.18 13.77
CA ASN A 267 0.10 0.44 14.84
C ASN A 267 -0.39 1.89 14.79
N ASP A 268 0.51 2.86 14.62
CA ASP A 268 0.15 4.29 14.55
C ASP A 268 -0.67 4.59 13.30
N ALA A 269 -0.24 4.05 12.16
CA ALA A 269 -0.98 4.14 10.90
C ALA A 269 -2.38 3.51 11.03
N SER A 270 -2.50 2.39 11.73
CA SER A 270 -3.77 1.71 12.00
C SER A 270 -4.73 2.60 12.78
N VAL A 271 -4.26 3.21 13.88
CA VAL A 271 -5.05 4.16 14.67
C VAL A 271 -5.46 5.36 13.81
N TRP A 272 -4.54 5.89 13.02
CA TRP A 272 -4.80 7.02 12.12
C TRP A 272 -5.90 6.71 11.12
N PHE A 273 -5.80 5.59 10.37
CA PHE A 273 -6.83 5.21 9.40
C PHE A 273 -8.17 4.87 10.05
N PHE A 274 -8.18 4.31 11.25
CA PHE A 274 -9.41 4.07 12.00
C PHE A 274 -10.12 5.38 12.35
N ILE A 275 -9.38 6.38 12.84
CA ILE A 275 -9.92 7.72 13.13
C ILE A 275 -10.44 8.37 11.85
N MET A 276 -9.65 8.32 10.77
CA MET A 276 -10.02 8.91 9.48
C MET A 276 -11.24 8.24 8.85
N ALA A 277 -11.40 6.95 9.03
CA ALA A 277 -12.61 6.22 8.62
C ALA A 277 -13.88 6.81 9.25
N ILE A 278 -13.84 7.03 10.56
CA ILE A 278 -14.96 7.65 11.29
C ILE A 278 -15.19 9.10 10.81
N VAL A 279 -14.13 9.89 10.73
CA VAL A 279 -14.20 11.30 10.30
C VAL A 279 -14.78 11.42 8.88
N ILE A 280 -14.31 10.60 7.95
CA ILE A 280 -14.81 10.59 6.56
C ILE A 280 -16.27 10.17 6.52
N GLY A 281 -16.67 9.14 7.26
CA GLY A 281 -18.05 8.68 7.34
C GLY A 281 -18.99 9.76 7.87
N VAL A 282 -18.63 10.40 8.98
CA VAL A 282 -19.43 11.46 9.61
C VAL A 282 -19.54 12.70 8.70
N LEU A 283 -18.42 13.19 8.17
CA LEU A 283 -18.40 14.35 7.27
C LEU A 283 -19.07 14.05 5.92
N GLY A 284 -19.01 12.79 5.47
CA GLY A 284 -19.75 12.30 4.31
C GLY A 284 -21.26 12.29 4.53
N GLY A 285 -21.70 12.28 5.80
CA GLY A 285 -23.10 12.29 6.20
C GLY A 285 -23.73 10.91 6.23
N LEU A 286 -22.94 9.87 6.42
CA LEU A 286 -23.39 8.51 6.67
C LEU A 286 -23.97 8.38 8.09
N ARG A 287 -24.95 7.51 8.26
CA ARG A 287 -25.46 7.10 9.56
C ARG A 287 -24.50 6.12 10.22
N GLU A 288 -24.59 6.00 11.54
CA GLU A 288 -23.72 5.08 12.32
C GLU A 288 -23.70 3.65 11.73
N ASN A 289 -24.86 3.08 11.47
CA ASN A 289 -24.95 1.74 10.87
C ASN A 289 -24.28 1.66 9.49
N GLU A 290 -24.43 2.70 8.67
CA GLU A 290 -23.83 2.76 7.35
C GLU A 290 -22.29 2.86 7.42
N ILE A 291 -21.75 3.53 8.45
CA ILE A 291 -20.31 3.60 8.71
C ILE A 291 -19.80 2.21 9.12
N VAL A 292 -20.49 1.57 10.08
CA VAL A 292 -20.10 0.23 10.56
C VAL A 292 -20.17 -0.80 9.43
N ASP A 293 -21.28 -0.85 8.69
CA ASP A 293 -21.43 -1.79 7.57
C ASP A 293 -20.36 -1.55 6.49
N GLY A 294 -20.17 -0.27 6.09
CA GLY A 294 -19.16 0.07 5.08
C GLY A 294 -17.73 -0.27 5.52
N PHE A 295 -17.45 -0.08 6.81
CA PHE A 295 -16.15 -0.46 7.40
C PHE A 295 -15.96 -1.99 7.39
N LEU A 296 -16.98 -2.76 7.80
CA LEU A 296 -16.91 -4.22 7.84
C LEU A 296 -16.82 -4.81 6.43
N ASP A 297 -17.54 -4.27 5.47
CA ASP A 297 -17.48 -4.68 4.06
C ASP A 297 -16.05 -4.48 3.52
N GLY A 298 -15.48 -3.28 3.69
CA GLY A 298 -14.13 -2.99 3.20
C GLY A 298 -13.02 -3.75 3.94
N ALA A 299 -13.16 -3.98 5.24
CA ALA A 299 -12.24 -4.83 6.00
C ALA A 299 -12.35 -6.29 5.54
N GLY A 300 -13.58 -6.76 5.25
CA GLY A 300 -13.85 -8.08 4.70
C GLY A 300 -13.11 -8.37 3.40
N ASP A 301 -13.05 -7.38 2.50
CA ASP A 301 -12.32 -7.47 1.24
C ASP A 301 -10.81 -7.69 1.43
N MET A 302 -10.26 -7.26 2.57
CA MET A 302 -8.83 -7.37 2.88
C MET A 302 -8.47 -8.64 3.69
N ILE A 303 -9.44 -9.45 4.15
CA ILE A 303 -9.17 -10.65 4.95
C ILE A 303 -8.23 -11.62 4.23
N GLY A 304 -8.47 -11.88 2.95
CA GLY A 304 -7.62 -12.78 2.15
C GLY A 304 -6.17 -12.32 2.10
N VAL A 305 -5.96 -11.03 1.97
CA VAL A 305 -4.62 -10.42 1.94
C VAL A 305 -3.95 -10.47 3.31
N ALA A 306 -4.67 -10.10 4.36
CA ALA A 306 -4.18 -10.17 5.74
C ALA A 306 -3.72 -11.59 6.12
N LEU A 307 -4.47 -12.61 5.69
CA LEU A 307 -4.09 -14.01 5.88
C LEU A 307 -2.83 -14.39 5.07
N MET A 308 -2.69 -13.89 3.84
CA MET A 308 -1.48 -14.13 3.03
C MET A 308 -0.22 -13.55 3.67
N VAL A 309 -0.29 -12.37 4.27
CA VAL A 309 0.83 -11.77 5.01
C VAL A 309 1.26 -12.68 6.15
N GLY A 310 0.33 -13.15 6.98
CA GLY A 310 0.64 -14.08 8.06
C GLY A 310 1.28 -15.39 7.58
N LEU A 311 0.76 -15.96 6.48
CA LEU A 311 1.32 -17.19 5.90
C LEU A 311 2.71 -16.98 5.29
N SER A 312 2.98 -15.82 4.68
CA SER A 312 4.31 -15.52 4.14
C SER A 312 5.35 -15.35 5.26
N ARG A 313 4.96 -14.73 6.38
CA ARG A 313 5.80 -14.62 7.58
C ARG A 313 6.10 -15.99 8.20
N ALA A 314 5.18 -16.95 8.14
CA ALA A 314 5.41 -18.31 8.60
C ALA A 314 6.61 -18.99 7.91
N ILE A 315 6.76 -18.75 6.60
CA ILE A 315 7.90 -19.26 5.83
C ILE A 315 9.22 -18.62 6.33
N SER A 316 9.21 -17.32 6.57
CA SER A 316 10.39 -16.60 7.06
C SER A 316 10.82 -17.07 8.46
N ILE A 317 9.86 -17.29 9.36
CA ILE A 317 10.12 -17.82 10.69
C ILE A 317 10.72 -19.23 10.60
N LEU A 318 10.08 -20.11 9.81
CA LEU A 318 10.56 -21.49 9.65
C LEU A 318 11.98 -21.53 9.07
N MET A 319 12.28 -20.66 8.10
CA MET A 319 13.63 -20.54 7.54
C MET A 319 14.64 -19.95 8.55
N GLY A 320 14.22 -19.01 9.39
CA GLY A 320 15.06 -18.42 10.42
C GLY A 320 15.39 -19.39 11.55
N GLU A 321 14.47 -20.28 11.92
CA GLU A 321 14.67 -21.31 12.96
C GLU A 321 15.50 -22.51 12.46
N THR A 322 15.50 -22.76 11.17
CA THR A 322 16.19 -23.92 10.57
C THR A 322 17.55 -23.57 9.94
N GLY A 323 17.89 -22.30 9.76
CA GLY A 323 19.17 -21.81 9.23
C GLY A 323 19.14 -21.55 7.73
#